data_03243bead79cdd4c61c9ff2c7b04ae6a
#
_entry.id   03243bead79cdd4c61c9ff2c7b04ae6a
#
_cell.length_a   1.000
_cell.length_b   1.000
_cell.length_c   1.000
_cell.angle_alpha   90.00
_cell.angle_beta   90.00
_cell.angle_gamma   90.00
#
_symmetry.space_group_name_H-M   'P 1'
#
loop_
_entity.id
_entity.type
_entity.pdbx_description
1 polymer ?
#
loop_
_entity_poly.entity_id
_entity_poly.type
_entity_poly.pdbx_seq_one_letter_code
_entity_poly.pdbx_strand_id
1 'polypeptide(L)'
;KSEQKLSEKLELPSNIRLACQTKIKGNVKLKRLLLDQKDLILANQMTKNSVGSIGSTKNLALMFVDIVSFTPLSEQLPSYDVMYILNRYFDDMGTIVKKNGGDINNFIGDAFLAAFGIDDKIDSVYRCTQAALEILEDVDKKKKVFLDNYNINFDVRVGIHYGEAIVGMLGNAGNQRLSIIGQSVNIASRVETVSYT
;
A
#
# COMPACT_ATOMS: atom_id res chain seq x y z
N LYS A 1 -16.72 2.97 23.50
CA LYS A 1 -15.77 3.07 24.66
C LYS A 1 -14.43 3.74 24.30
N SER A 2 -13.88 3.59 23.09
CA SER A 2 -12.61 4.23 22.68
C SER A 2 -12.77 5.70 22.30
N GLU A 3 -13.86 6.05 21.61
CA GLU A 3 -14.13 7.43 21.21
C GLU A 3 -14.39 8.35 22.43
N GLN A 4 -15.17 7.89 23.39
CA GLN A 4 -15.44 8.66 24.62
C GLN A 4 -14.16 8.99 25.38
N LYS A 5 -13.27 8.01 25.59
CA LYS A 5 -11.97 8.22 26.24
C LYS A 5 -11.08 9.21 25.49
N LEU A 6 -11.12 9.19 24.15
CA LEU A 6 -10.31 10.11 23.35
C LEU A 6 -10.92 11.52 23.33
N SER A 7 -12.26 11.62 23.28
CA SER A 7 -12.99 12.89 23.37
C SER A 7 -12.75 13.59 24.72
N GLU A 8 -12.78 12.84 25.82
CA GLU A 8 -12.45 13.35 27.17
C GLU A 8 -10.98 13.78 27.25
N LYS A 9 -10.05 12.98 26.73
CA LYS A 9 -8.60 13.30 26.73
C LYS A 9 -8.26 14.54 25.91
N LEU A 10 -9.03 14.82 24.83
CA LEU A 10 -8.83 15.96 23.95
C LEU A 10 -9.76 17.14 24.29
N GLU A 11 -10.53 17.04 25.38
CA GLU A 11 -11.50 18.06 25.84
C GLU A 11 -12.44 18.53 24.71
N LEU A 12 -12.89 17.61 23.86
CA LEU A 12 -13.71 17.93 22.71
C LEU A 12 -15.15 18.25 23.13
N PRO A 13 -15.76 19.32 22.59
CA PRO A 13 -17.18 19.62 22.79
C PRO A 13 -18.08 18.44 22.39
N SER A 14 -19.24 18.33 23.06
CA SER A 14 -20.18 17.20 22.88
C SER A 14 -20.76 17.06 21.48
N ASN A 15 -20.69 18.10 20.65
CA ASN A 15 -21.11 18.12 19.24
C ASN A 15 -20.01 17.72 18.25
N ILE A 16 -18.79 17.44 18.72
CA ILE A 16 -17.68 16.96 17.87
C ILE A 16 -17.60 15.44 17.98
N ARG A 17 -17.42 14.79 16.82
CA ARG A 17 -17.27 13.34 16.69
C ARG A 17 -16.09 13.00 15.80
N LEU A 18 -15.44 11.88 16.06
CA LEU A 18 -14.40 11.33 15.20
C LEU A 18 -15.03 10.71 13.95
N ALA A 19 -14.70 11.24 12.77
CA ALA A 19 -15.27 10.78 11.50
C ALA A 19 -15.08 9.26 11.28
N CYS A 20 -13.93 8.71 11.65
CA CYS A 20 -13.63 7.28 11.51
C CYS A 20 -14.47 6.36 12.43
N GLN A 21 -15.13 6.90 13.45
CA GLN A 21 -15.95 6.15 14.42
C GLN A 21 -17.46 6.45 14.28
N THR A 22 -17.84 7.42 13.45
CA THR A 22 -19.20 7.90 13.34
C THR A 22 -19.99 7.15 12.28
N LYS A 23 -21.12 6.54 12.68
CA LYS A 23 -22.10 5.98 11.76
C LYS A 23 -23.22 7.00 11.53
N ILE A 24 -23.36 7.45 10.30
CA ILE A 24 -24.39 8.39 9.89
C ILE A 24 -25.72 7.64 9.73
N LYS A 25 -26.79 8.13 10.42
CA LYS A 25 -28.16 7.66 10.26
C LYS A 25 -29.03 8.83 9.81
N GLY A 26 -29.46 8.83 8.56
CA GLY A 26 -30.29 9.89 7.98
C GLY A 26 -29.52 11.08 7.41
N ASN A 27 -30.23 12.18 7.16
CA ASN A 27 -29.63 13.41 6.60
C ASN A 27 -28.88 14.19 7.69
N VAL A 28 -27.58 14.43 7.48
CA VAL A 28 -26.74 15.20 8.41
C VAL A 28 -26.05 16.35 7.71
N LYS A 29 -25.92 17.46 8.41
CA LYS A 29 -25.02 18.54 8.02
C LYS A 29 -23.71 18.34 8.75
N LEU A 30 -22.60 18.21 7.99
CA LEU A 30 -21.27 18.06 8.55
C LEU A 30 -20.49 19.35 8.33
N LYS A 31 -19.75 19.77 9.36
CA LYS A 31 -18.74 20.81 9.24
C LYS A 31 -17.38 20.17 9.51
N ARG A 32 -16.52 20.19 8.49
CA ARG A 32 -15.14 19.78 8.68
C ARG A 32 -14.42 20.80 9.57
N LEU A 33 -13.70 20.31 10.58
CA LEU A 33 -12.84 21.17 11.38
C LEU A 33 -11.65 21.60 10.54
N LEU A 34 -11.54 22.88 10.26
CA LEU A 34 -10.41 23.51 9.58
C LEU A 34 -9.54 24.12 10.67
N LEU A 35 -8.28 23.70 10.77
CA LEU A 35 -7.39 24.11 11.85
C LEU A 35 -6.58 25.36 11.46
N ASP A 36 -6.26 25.52 10.17
CA ASP A 36 -5.46 26.63 9.67
C ASP A 36 -5.78 27.00 8.19
N GLN A 37 -5.05 28.01 7.65
CA GLN A 37 -5.20 28.40 6.25
C GLN A 37 -4.79 27.32 5.25
N LYS A 38 -3.89 26.41 5.63
CA LYS A 38 -3.51 25.28 4.77
C LYS A 38 -4.65 24.29 4.62
N ASP A 39 -5.39 24.04 5.70
CA ASP A 39 -6.62 23.24 5.65
C ASP A 39 -7.68 23.86 4.76
N LEU A 40 -7.77 25.20 4.74
CA LEU A 40 -8.70 25.92 3.86
C LEU A 40 -8.29 25.76 2.38
N ILE A 41 -7.02 25.84 2.07
CA ILE A 41 -6.50 25.61 0.71
C ILE A 41 -6.78 24.18 0.28
N LEU A 42 -6.51 23.19 1.13
CA LEU A 42 -6.81 21.78 0.88
C LEU A 42 -8.32 21.55 0.68
N ALA A 43 -9.17 22.15 1.51
CA ALA A 43 -10.62 22.04 1.37
C ALA A 43 -11.14 22.68 0.07
N ASN A 44 -10.57 23.83 -0.35
CA ASN A 44 -10.89 24.49 -1.61
C ASN A 44 -10.38 23.73 -2.84
N GLN A 45 -9.28 23.01 -2.72
CA GLN A 45 -8.80 22.11 -3.76
C GLN A 45 -9.73 20.90 -3.94
N MET A 46 -10.39 20.43 -2.86
CA MET A 46 -11.41 19.37 -2.91
C MET A 46 -12.69 19.78 -3.67
N THR A 47 -13.04 21.05 -3.65
CA THR A 47 -14.27 21.55 -4.29
C THR A 47 -14.09 21.91 -5.77
N LYS A 48 -12.87 22.14 -6.22
CA LYS A 48 -12.56 22.30 -7.63
C LYS A 48 -12.17 20.93 -8.18
N ASN A 49 -13.03 20.35 -9.03
CA ASN A 49 -12.79 19.10 -9.79
C ASN A 49 -11.56 19.20 -10.71
N SER A 50 -10.41 19.62 -10.19
CA SER A 50 -9.15 19.57 -10.88
C SER A 50 -8.55 18.20 -10.67
N VAL A 51 -8.54 17.41 -11.71
CA VAL A 51 -7.77 16.18 -11.86
C VAL A 51 -6.38 16.40 -11.26
N GLY A 52 -6.10 15.80 -10.10
CA GLY A 52 -4.75 15.72 -9.54
C GLY A 52 -4.52 16.18 -8.11
N SER A 53 -5.49 16.75 -7.38
CA SER A 53 -5.10 17.44 -6.14
C SER A 53 -5.29 16.70 -4.81
N ILE A 54 -6.20 15.73 -4.66
CA ILE A 54 -6.39 15.11 -3.32
C ILE A 54 -6.60 13.61 -3.38
N GLY A 55 -6.93 13.07 -4.54
CA GLY A 55 -7.16 11.66 -4.74
C GLY A 55 -8.57 11.32 -5.15
N SER A 56 -8.71 10.18 -5.79
CA SER A 56 -9.97 9.58 -6.21
C SER A 56 -10.14 8.21 -5.54
N THR A 57 -11.37 7.89 -5.19
CA THR A 57 -11.72 6.54 -4.72
C THR A 57 -11.79 5.61 -5.92
N LYS A 58 -11.04 4.51 -5.86
CA LYS A 58 -10.99 3.48 -6.91
C LYS A 58 -11.07 2.10 -6.30
N ASN A 59 -11.67 1.16 -7.02
CA ASN A 59 -11.58 -0.26 -6.70
C ASN A 59 -10.32 -0.84 -7.34
N LEU A 60 -9.38 -1.29 -6.51
CA LEU A 60 -8.07 -1.76 -6.90
C LEU A 60 -7.84 -3.20 -6.47
N ALA A 61 -7.10 -3.97 -7.27
CA ALA A 61 -6.45 -5.15 -6.78
C ALA A 61 -5.07 -4.75 -6.24
N LEU A 62 -4.88 -5.01 -4.95
CA LEU A 62 -3.69 -4.64 -4.18
C LEU A 62 -2.92 -5.92 -3.86
N MET A 63 -1.61 -5.91 -4.14
CA MET A 63 -0.72 -7.03 -3.90
C MET A 63 0.41 -6.60 -2.98
N PHE A 64 0.52 -7.25 -1.84
CA PHE A 64 1.72 -7.21 -0.99
C PHE A 64 2.60 -8.40 -1.30
N VAL A 65 3.89 -8.15 -1.42
CA VAL A 65 4.91 -9.19 -1.57
C VAL A 65 6.03 -8.91 -0.57
N ASP A 66 6.44 -9.93 0.16
CA ASP A 66 7.44 -9.85 1.22
C ASP A 66 8.41 -11.05 1.15
N ILE A 67 9.68 -10.84 1.47
CA ILE A 67 10.68 -11.90 1.49
C ILE A 67 10.57 -12.71 2.80
N VAL A 68 10.46 -14.02 2.65
CA VAL A 68 10.38 -14.92 3.81
C VAL A 68 11.69 -14.90 4.60
N SER A 69 11.60 -14.62 5.91
CA SER A 69 12.75 -14.62 6.82
C SER A 69 13.89 -13.68 6.39
N PHE A 70 13.55 -12.49 5.86
CA PHE A 70 14.56 -11.52 5.42
C PHE A 70 15.44 -11.01 6.58
N THR A 71 14.90 -10.80 7.77
CA THR A 71 15.68 -10.28 8.92
C THR A 71 16.89 -11.17 9.26
N PRO A 72 16.74 -12.49 9.50
CA PRO A 72 17.89 -13.38 9.70
C PRO A 72 18.86 -13.42 8.52
N LEU A 73 18.34 -13.29 7.30
CA LEU A 73 19.14 -13.25 6.08
C LEU A 73 20.02 -12.00 6.03
N SER A 74 19.45 -10.84 6.33
CA SER A 74 20.17 -9.56 6.31
C SER A 74 21.23 -9.44 7.40
N GLU A 75 21.10 -10.18 8.50
CA GLU A 75 22.10 -10.24 9.57
C GLU A 75 23.32 -11.13 9.22
N GLN A 76 23.15 -12.10 8.32
CA GLN A 76 24.18 -13.04 7.90
C GLN A 76 25.06 -12.53 6.75
N LEU A 77 24.61 -11.56 6.01
CA LEU A 77 25.28 -11.04 4.83
C LEU A 77 25.90 -9.65 5.05
N PRO A 78 27.01 -9.34 4.37
CA PRO A 78 27.47 -7.96 4.28
C PRO A 78 26.40 -7.03 3.72
N SER A 79 26.31 -5.80 4.25
CA SER A 79 25.26 -4.84 3.85
C SER A 79 25.21 -4.54 2.35
N TYR A 80 26.36 -4.60 1.67
CA TYR A 80 26.43 -4.45 0.21
C TYR A 80 25.75 -5.59 -0.56
N ASP A 81 25.90 -6.82 -0.08
CA ASP A 81 25.26 -7.98 -0.70
C ASP A 81 23.75 -7.95 -0.48
N VAL A 82 23.31 -7.54 0.72
CA VAL A 82 21.87 -7.32 1.02
C VAL A 82 21.28 -6.29 0.05
N MET A 83 21.94 -5.14 -0.13
CA MET A 83 21.48 -4.09 -1.05
C MET A 83 21.48 -4.56 -2.50
N TYR A 84 22.47 -5.32 -2.91
CA TYR A 84 22.54 -5.88 -4.26
C TYR A 84 21.39 -6.86 -4.53
N ILE A 85 21.15 -7.78 -3.59
CA ILE A 85 20.07 -8.77 -3.67
C ILE A 85 18.71 -8.07 -3.73
N LEU A 86 18.45 -7.10 -2.84
CA LEU A 86 17.20 -6.35 -2.82
C LEU A 86 16.96 -5.58 -4.11
N ASN A 87 17.95 -4.84 -4.59
CA ASN A 87 17.80 -4.07 -5.81
C ASN A 87 17.49 -4.97 -7.02
N ARG A 88 18.18 -6.10 -7.14
CA ARG A 88 17.93 -7.07 -8.20
C ARG A 88 16.54 -7.69 -8.08
N TYR A 89 16.15 -8.07 -6.86
CA TYR A 89 14.81 -8.57 -6.58
C TYR A 89 13.74 -7.56 -6.96
N PHE A 90 13.86 -6.31 -6.53
CA PHE A 90 12.87 -5.28 -6.84
C PHE A 90 12.80 -4.94 -8.34
N ASP A 91 13.91 -5.00 -9.06
CA ASP A 91 13.92 -4.78 -10.51
C ASP A 91 13.18 -5.90 -11.25
N ASP A 92 13.46 -7.15 -10.89
CA ASP A 92 12.77 -8.32 -11.44
C ASP A 92 11.27 -8.28 -11.16
N MET A 93 10.89 -8.03 -9.90
CA MET A 93 9.46 -7.93 -9.48
C MET A 93 8.77 -6.75 -10.13
N GLY A 94 9.44 -5.60 -10.22
CA GLY A 94 8.93 -4.41 -10.90
C GLY A 94 8.63 -4.66 -12.37
N THR A 95 9.50 -5.40 -13.04
CA THR A 95 9.33 -5.79 -14.44
C THR A 95 8.09 -6.68 -14.61
N ILE A 96 7.89 -7.68 -13.75
CA ILE A 96 6.72 -8.56 -13.79
C ILE A 96 5.42 -7.77 -13.51
N VAL A 97 5.41 -6.95 -12.47
CA VAL A 97 4.26 -6.11 -12.12
C VAL A 97 3.89 -5.20 -13.30
N LYS A 98 4.87 -4.52 -13.89
CA LYS A 98 4.66 -3.59 -15.01
C LYS A 98 4.16 -4.30 -16.27
N LYS A 99 4.74 -5.45 -16.61
CA LYS A 99 4.31 -6.30 -17.72
C LYS A 99 2.83 -6.67 -17.62
N ASN A 100 2.34 -6.93 -16.40
CA ASN A 100 0.94 -7.25 -16.13
C ASN A 100 0.06 -5.99 -15.92
N GLY A 101 0.59 -4.79 -16.20
CA GLY A 101 -0.15 -3.53 -16.13
C GLY A 101 -0.48 -3.08 -14.71
N GLY A 102 0.35 -3.44 -13.74
CA GLY A 102 0.37 -2.92 -12.39
C GLY A 102 1.43 -1.84 -12.19
N ASP A 103 1.38 -1.17 -11.07
CA ASP A 103 2.38 -0.20 -10.64
C ASP A 103 2.81 -0.49 -9.21
N ILE A 104 4.13 -0.50 -8.95
CA ILE A 104 4.64 -0.56 -7.58
C ILE A 104 4.44 0.83 -6.96
N ASN A 105 3.67 0.87 -5.88
CA ASN A 105 3.34 2.10 -5.18
C ASN A 105 4.38 2.46 -4.11
N ASN A 106 4.85 1.48 -3.35
CA ASN A 106 5.78 1.70 -2.26
C ASN A 106 6.63 0.47 -1.97
N PHE A 107 7.89 0.71 -1.56
CA PHE A 107 8.76 -0.29 -0.95
C PHE A 107 8.77 -0.08 0.57
N ILE A 108 8.66 -1.15 1.34
CA ILE A 108 8.56 -1.14 2.81
C ILE A 108 9.55 -2.18 3.35
N GLY A 109 10.81 -1.77 3.52
CA GLY A 109 11.88 -2.72 3.83
C GLY A 109 12.14 -3.66 2.65
N ASP A 110 11.95 -4.94 2.87
CA ASP A 110 12.05 -6.03 1.89
C ASP A 110 10.72 -6.35 1.20
N ALA A 111 9.63 -5.72 1.65
CA ALA A 111 8.30 -5.85 1.05
C ALA A 111 8.01 -4.73 0.04
N PHE A 112 7.04 -4.97 -0.83
CA PHE A 112 6.46 -3.92 -1.65
C PHE A 112 4.94 -4.05 -1.79
N LEU A 113 4.30 -2.90 -2.04
CA LEU A 113 2.90 -2.80 -2.42
C LEU A 113 2.80 -2.50 -3.91
N ALA A 114 2.13 -3.37 -4.66
CA ALA A 114 1.73 -3.13 -6.03
C ALA A 114 0.20 -2.96 -6.14
N ALA A 115 -0.24 -2.15 -7.10
CA ALA A 115 -1.64 -1.91 -7.36
C ALA A 115 -1.97 -2.05 -8.85
N PHE A 116 -3.15 -2.62 -9.11
CA PHE A 116 -3.69 -2.85 -10.44
C PHE A 116 -5.08 -2.20 -10.53
N GLY A 117 -5.37 -1.53 -11.64
CA GLY A 117 -6.63 -0.82 -11.87
C GLY A 117 -6.57 0.69 -11.59
N ILE A 118 -5.38 1.26 -11.37
CA ILE A 118 -5.20 2.72 -11.26
C ILE A 118 -5.61 3.41 -12.59
N ASP A 119 -5.33 2.76 -13.70
CA ASP A 119 -5.60 3.19 -15.08
C ASP A 119 -7.06 2.95 -15.55
N ASP A 120 -7.95 2.54 -14.63
CA ASP A 120 -9.35 2.22 -14.88
C ASP A 120 -9.58 1.10 -15.92
N LYS A 121 -8.53 0.34 -16.28
CA LYS A 121 -8.68 -0.84 -17.13
C LYS A 121 -9.41 -1.97 -16.43
N ILE A 122 -10.23 -2.67 -17.19
CA ILE A 122 -10.93 -3.88 -16.77
C ILE A 122 -9.92 -4.97 -16.41
N ASP A 123 -10.33 -5.95 -15.58
CA ASP A 123 -9.55 -7.13 -15.21
C ASP A 123 -8.34 -6.91 -14.27
N SER A 124 -8.39 -5.87 -13.43
CA SER A 124 -7.33 -5.61 -12.45
C SER A 124 -7.03 -6.82 -11.55
N VAL A 125 -8.05 -7.59 -11.15
CA VAL A 125 -7.91 -8.80 -10.32
C VAL A 125 -7.17 -9.89 -11.10
N TYR A 126 -7.56 -10.15 -12.34
CA TYR A 126 -6.91 -11.15 -13.19
C TYR A 126 -5.43 -10.79 -13.40
N ARG A 127 -5.14 -9.53 -13.79
CA ARG A 127 -3.77 -9.05 -14.01
C ARG A 127 -2.92 -9.14 -12.74
N CYS A 128 -3.48 -8.80 -11.60
CA CYS A 128 -2.83 -8.93 -10.30
C CYS A 128 -2.48 -10.40 -9.98
N THR A 129 -3.43 -11.30 -10.21
CA THR A 129 -3.22 -12.75 -9.98
C THR A 129 -2.16 -13.32 -10.93
N GLN A 130 -2.17 -12.92 -12.20
CA GLN A 130 -1.13 -13.34 -13.16
C GLN A 130 0.25 -12.84 -12.74
N ALA A 131 0.37 -11.59 -12.32
CA ALA A 131 1.62 -11.06 -11.80
C ALA A 131 2.12 -11.84 -10.57
N ALA A 132 1.23 -12.20 -9.64
CA ALA A 132 1.58 -12.98 -8.46
C ALA A 132 2.11 -14.37 -8.84
N LEU A 133 1.46 -15.05 -9.76
CA LEU A 133 1.91 -16.37 -10.25
C LEU A 133 3.26 -16.29 -10.94
N GLU A 134 3.46 -15.29 -11.81
CA GLU A 134 4.75 -15.06 -12.47
C GLU A 134 5.86 -14.73 -11.46
N ILE A 135 5.57 -13.97 -10.42
CA ILE A 135 6.52 -13.68 -9.32
C ILE A 135 6.94 -14.99 -8.63
N LEU A 136 5.99 -15.82 -8.22
CA LEU A 136 6.28 -17.08 -7.56
C LEU A 136 7.10 -18.02 -8.45
N GLU A 137 6.79 -18.10 -9.74
CA GLU A 137 7.56 -18.88 -10.69
C GLU A 137 9.00 -18.34 -10.89
N ASP A 138 9.17 -17.02 -10.96
CA ASP A 138 10.49 -16.39 -11.13
C ASP A 138 11.37 -16.64 -9.89
N VAL A 139 10.79 -16.48 -8.69
CA VAL A 139 11.47 -16.77 -7.43
C VAL A 139 11.88 -18.24 -7.37
N ASP A 140 10.98 -19.16 -7.72
CA ASP A 140 11.27 -20.61 -7.69
C ASP A 140 12.43 -20.99 -8.63
N LYS A 141 12.48 -20.43 -9.81
CA LYS A 141 13.60 -20.61 -10.76
C LYS A 141 14.94 -20.10 -10.20
N LYS A 142 14.90 -19.06 -9.36
CA LYS A 142 16.10 -18.41 -8.79
C LYS A 142 16.55 -19.01 -7.45
N LYS A 143 15.70 -19.77 -6.75
CA LYS A 143 16.01 -20.37 -5.45
C LYS A 143 17.35 -21.09 -5.43
N LYS A 144 17.62 -21.92 -6.47
CA LYS A 144 18.89 -22.66 -6.56
C LYS A 144 20.08 -21.72 -6.68
N VAL A 145 19.98 -20.66 -7.45
CA VAL A 145 21.06 -19.68 -7.64
C VAL A 145 21.37 -18.96 -6.33
N PHE A 146 20.34 -18.59 -5.55
CA PHE A 146 20.53 -17.98 -4.24
C PHE A 146 21.12 -18.94 -3.22
N LEU A 147 20.70 -20.21 -3.25
CA LEU A 147 21.24 -21.23 -2.37
C LEU A 147 22.73 -21.50 -2.70
N ASP A 148 23.07 -21.70 -3.95
CA ASP A 148 24.43 -22.05 -4.38
C ASP A 148 25.43 -20.91 -4.17
N ASN A 149 25.03 -19.64 -4.38
CA ASN A 149 25.94 -18.49 -4.31
C ASN A 149 26.01 -17.83 -2.92
N TYR A 150 24.90 -17.83 -2.18
CA TYR A 150 24.79 -17.07 -0.94
C TYR A 150 24.43 -17.96 0.27
N ASN A 151 24.18 -19.25 0.05
CA ASN A 151 23.64 -20.18 1.05
C ASN A 151 22.31 -19.71 1.66
N ILE A 152 21.45 -19.09 0.84
CA ILE A 152 20.18 -18.51 1.23
C ILE A 152 19.03 -19.29 0.63
N ASN A 153 18.08 -19.70 1.45
CA ASN A 153 16.79 -20.19 0.98
C ASN A 153 15.86 -18.98 0.72
N PHE A 154 15.92 -18.45 -0.51
CA PHE A 154 15.15 -17.28 -0.91
C PHE A 154 13.72 -17.68 -1.28
N ASP A 155 12.74 -17.11 -0.62
CA ASP A 155 11.31 -17.30 -0.89
C ASP A 155 10.52 -16.02 -0.65
N VAL A 156 9.30 -15.94 -1.20
CA VAL A 156 8.41 -14.78 -1.02
C VAL A 156 7.01 -15.21 -0.63
N ARG A 157 6.32 -14.32 0.10
CA ARG A 157 4.89 -14.41 0.37
C ARG A 157 4.15 -13.37 -0.43
N VAL A 158 2.96 -13.72 -0.89
CA VAL A 158 2.10 -12.83 -1.65
C VAL A 158 0.72 -12.78 -1.03
N GLY A 159 0.26 -11.57 -0.69
CA GLY A 159 -1.10 -11.30 -0.24
C GLY A 159 -1.84 -10.42 -1.24
N ILE A 160 -3.01 -10.85 -1.70
CA ILE A 160 -3.85 -10.08 -2.63
C ILE A 160 -5.18 -9.74 -1.98
N HIS A 161 -5.61 -8.49 -2.14
CA HIS A 161 -6.93 -8.02 -1.75
C HIS A 161 -7.51 -7.10 -2.81
N TYR A 162 -8.79 -7.29 -3.14
CA TYR A 162 -9.53 -6.38 -4.01
C TYR A 162 -10.50 -5.54 -3.18
N GLY A 163 -10.43 -4.23 -3.32
CA GLY A 163 -11.32 -3.34 -2.59
C GLY A 163 -11.10 -1.87 -2.89
N GLU A 164 -11.92 -1.05 -2.25
CA GLU A 164 -11.90 0.39 -2.40
C GLU A 164 -10.68 1.00 -1.68
N ALA A 165 -9.97 1.87 -2.39
CA ALA A 165 -8.87 2.65 -1.85
C ALA A 165 -8.86 4.07 -2.45
N ILE A 166 -8.22 5.00 -1.78
CA ILE A 166 -8.01 6.37 -2.26
C ILE A 166 -6.65 6.43 -2.94
N VAL A 167 -6.65 6.85 -4.20
CA VAL A 167 -5.44 7.10 -5.00
C VAL A 167 -5.24 8.60 -5.13
N GLY A 168 -4.11 9.12 -4.69
CA GLY A 168 -3.85 10.56 -4.74
C GLY A 168 -2.39 10.91 -4.51
N MET A 169 -2.08 12.19 -4.74
CA MET A 169 -0.74 12.71 -4.48
C MET A 169 -0.58 13.00 -2.98
N LEU A 170 0.44 12.43 -2.36
CA LEU A 170 0.78 12.62 -0.96
C LEU A 170 2.22 13.12 -0.83
N GLY A 171 2.42 14.13 0.01
CA GLY A 171 3.73 14.69 0.30
C GLY A 171 3.68 16.21 0.54
N ASN A 172 4.86 16.82 0.66
CA ASN A 172 5.01 18.26 0.78
C ASN A 172 5.33 18.90 -0.59
N ALA A 173 5.29 20.23 -0.65
CA ALA A 173 5.64 20.99 -1.85
C ALA A 173 7.04 20.59 -2.37
N GLY A 174 7.12 20.09 -3.59
CA GLY A 174 8.35 19.65 -4.25
C GLY A 174 8.71 18.17 -4.04
N ASN A 175 8.00 17.44 -3.16
CA ASN A 175 8.22 16.01 -2.94
C ASN A 175 6.88 15.28 -2.76
N GLN A 176 6.07 15.30 -3.81
CA GLN A 176 4.81 14.56 -3.86
C GLN A 176 4.97 13.27 -4.65
N ARG A 177 4.34 12.20 -4.17
CA ARG A 177 4.28 10.92 -4.86
C ARG A 177 2.86 10.39 -4.90
N LEU A 178 2.54 9.63 -5.94
CA LEU A 178 1.28 8.91 -6.00
C LEU A 178 1.23 7.91 -4.85
N SER A 179 0.17 7.96 -4.08
CA SER A 179 0.00 7.12 -2.89
C SER A 179 -1.39 6.49 -2.87
N ILE A 180 -1.46 5.30 -2.33
CA ILE A 180 -2.70 4.54 -2.18
C ILE A 180 -2.97 4.35 -0.69
N ILE A 181 -4.13 4.79 -0.25
CA ILE A 181 -4.51 4.81 1.17
C ILE A 181 -5.89 4.20 1.33
N GLY A 182 -6.07 3.38 2.35
CA GLY A 182 -7.37 2.83 2.70
C GLY A 182 -7.29 1.55 3.52
N GLN A 183 -8.44 1.10 3.99
CA GLN A 183 -8.54 -0.15 4.74
C GLN A 183 -8.11 -1.36 3.89
N SER A 184 -8.36 -1.31 2.58
CA SER A 184 -7.98 -2.37 1.63
C SER A 184 -6.47 -2.59 1.58
N VAL A 185 -5.66 -1.55 1.73
CA VAL A 185 -4.18 -1.66 1.82
C VAL A 185 -3.78 -2.45 3.07
N ASN A 186 -4.39 -2.13 4.21
CA ASN A 186 -4.12 -2.84 5.47
C ASN A 186 -4.58 -4.30 5.44
N ILE A 187 -5.69 -4.60 4.72
CA ILE A 187 -6.17 -5.97 4.56
C ILE A 187 -5.19 -6.74 3.69
N ALA A 188 -4.74 -6.21 2.55
CA ALA A 188 -3.77 -6.85 1.67
C ALA A 188 -2.47 -7.23 2.41
N SER A 189 -1.93 -6.31 3.22
CA SER A 189 -0.77 -6.58 4.07
C SER A 189 -1.02 -7.69 5.09
N ARG A 190 -2.20 -7.71 5.74
CA ARG A 190 -2.55 -8.78 6.70
C ARG A 190 -2.71 -10.12 6.03
N VAL A 191 -3.29 -10.18 4.83
CA VAL A 191 -3.42 -11.41 4.05
C VAL A 191 -2.04 -11.98 3.72
N GLU A 192 -1.08 -11.14 3.35
CA GLU A 192 0.31 -11.55 3.14
C GLU A 192 0.89 -12.16 4.43
N THR A 193 0.77 -11.49 5.57
CA THR A 193 1.32 -11.93 6.85
C THR A 193 0.74 -13.27 7.34
N VAL A 194 -0.54 -13.57 7.04
CA VAL A 194 -1.24 -14.78 7.48
C VAL A 194 -1.01 -15.98 6.57
N SER A 195 -0.40 -15.82 5.39
CA SER A 195 -0.19 -16.91 4.43
C SER A 195 0.84 -17.97 4.87
N TYR A 196 1.09 -18.09 6.17
CA TYR A 196 1.91 -19.12 6.80
C TYR A 196 1.17 -20.40 7.20
N THR A 197 -0.14 -20.41 7.11
CA THR A 197 -0.95 -21.53 7.60
C THR A 197 -1.49 -22.40 6.50
#